data_dcbd95f0f3d322b9aab719deff1bf333
#
_entry.id   dcbd95f0f3d322b9aab719deff1bf333
#
_cell.length_a   1.000
_cell.length_b   1.000
_cell.length_c   1.000
_cell.angle_alpha   90.00
_cell.angle_beta   90.00
_cell.angle_gamma   90.00
#
_symmetry.space_group_name_H-M   'P 1'
#
loop_
_entity.id
_entity.type
_entity.pdbx_description
1 polymer ?
#
loop_
_entity_poly.entity_id
_entity_poly.type
_entity_poly.pdbx_seq_one_letter_code
_entity_poly.pdbx_strand_id
1 'polypeptide(L)'
;ELASLVSASYNDFFYVLIAALHRSCPLTVPKLPKEGLGKAVQTEIKGYVSLYAALSQLTPQTWYPSNEHAWSYLARFLNALPANEQTAIALDSFLQIAGHKLFLSFKRQQQKVFAYVRQEFVAELSRQQQKGGEGAEDIDAVKSRIEKYVDKRLFSQPPEGSYIPETDDSQHIRC
;
A
#
# COMPACT_ATOMS: atom_id res chain seq x y z
N GLU A 1 -21.72 -16.61 -22.35
CA GLU A 1 -20.42 -16.94 -22.97
C GLU A 1 -19.53 -15.70 -23.14
N LEU A 2 -19.99 -14.61 -23.79
CA LEU A 2 -19.23 -13.36 -23.94
C LEU A 2 -18.82 -12.73 -22.58
N ALA A 3 -19.70 -12.71 -21.60
CA ALA A 3 -19.41 -12.18 -20.27
C ALA A 3 -18.34 -12.99 -19.52
N SER A 4 -18.31 -14.32 -19.73
CA SER A 4 -17.27 -15.17 -19.12
C SER A 4 -15.91 -15.01 -19.79
N LEU A 5 -15.88 -14.81 -21.13
CA LEU A 5 -14.66 -14.52 -21.87
C LEU A 5 -14.07 -13.16 -21.52
N VAL A 6 -14.91 -12.13 -21.40
CA VAL A 6 -14.47 -10.80 -20.94
C VAL A 6 -13.95 -10.86 -19.51
N SER A 7 -14.62 -11.58 -18.62
CA SER A 7 -14.16 -11.78 -17.24
C SER A 7 -12.81 -12.49 -17.17
N ALA A 8 -12.60 -13.54 -17.97
CA ALA A 8 -11.33 -14.26 -18.04
C ALA A 8 -10.20 -13.35 -18.57
N SER A 9 -10.44 -12.59 -19.63
CA SER A 9 -9.46 -11.67 -20.20
C SER A 9 -9.08 -10.55 -19.24
N TYR A 10 -10.02 -10.04 -18.44
CA TYR A 10 -9.72 -9.05 -17.38
C TYR A 10 -8.86 -9.64 -16.26
N ASN A 11 -9.12 -10.88 -15.85
CA ASN A 11 -8.30 -11.53 -14.83
C ASN A 11 -6.85 -11.69 -15.31
N ASP A 12 -6.64 -12.14 -16.53
CA ASP A 12 -5.29 -12.28 -17.10
C ASP A 12 -4.56 -10.94 -17.16
N PHE A 13 -5.24 -9.87 -17.54
CA PHE A 13 -4.68 -8.52 -17.51
C PHE A 13 -4.21 -8.12 -16.11
N PHE A 14 -5.02 -8.36 -15.07
CA PHE A 14 -4.62 -8.02 -13.69
C PHE A 14 -3.45 -8.86 -13.21
N TYR A 15 -3.36 -10.14 -13.55
CA TYR A 15 -2.19 -10.97 -13.24
C TYR A 15 -0.91 -10.41 -13.86
N VAL A 16 -0.96 -10.05 -15.13
CA VAL A 16 0.18 -9.45 -15.85
C VAL A 16 0.55 -8.10 -15.24
N LEU A 17 -0.43 -7.25 -14.95
CA LEU A 17 -0.22 -5.94 -14.34
C LEU A 17 0.43 -6.07 -12.97
N ILE A 18 -0.08 -6.94 -12.10
CA ILE A 18 0.50 -7.17 -10.77
C ILE A 18 1.91 -7.75 -10.86
N ALA A 19 2.15 -8.68 -11.77
CA ALA A 19 3.50 -9.20 -12.00
C ALA A 19 4.47 -8.10 -12.47
N ALA A 20 4.02 -7.21 -13.36
CA ALA A 20 4.81 -6.07 -13.81
C ALA A 20 5.10 -5.07 -12.67
N LEU A 21 4.10 -4.77 -11.82
CA LEU A 21 4.28 -3.93 -10.64
C LEU A 21 5.32 -4.51 -9.67
N HIS A 22 5.22 -5.80 -9.37
CA HIS A 22 6.19 -6.47 -8.49
C HIS A 22 7.60 -6.48 -9.09
N ARG A 23 7.73 -6.72 -10.38
CA ARG A 23 9.02 -6.73 -11.09
C ARG A 23 9.68 -5.34 -11.12
N SER A 24 8.88 -4.28 -11.16
CA SER A 24 9.36 -2.91 -11.27
C SER A 24 9.53 -2.20 -9.92
N CYS A 25 8.86 -2.67 -8.87
CA CYS A 25 8.88 -2.04 -7.56
C CYS A 25 10.29 -2.16 -6.92
N PRO A 26 10.90 -1.05 -6.48
CA PRO A 26 12.22 -1.07 -5.85
C PRO A 26 12.30 -1.88 -4.54
N LEU A 27 11.16 -2.14 -3.88
CA LEU A 27 11.11 -2.97 -2.67
C LEU A 27 11.22 -4.47 -2.97
N THR A 28 10.76 -4.90 -4.13
CA THR A 28 10.80 -6.31 -4.55
C THR A 28 12.05 -6.63 -5.37
N VAL A 29 12.51 -5.66 -6.16
CA VAL A 29 13.75 -5.73 -6.94
C VAL A 29 14.64 -4.56 -6.51
N PRO A 30 15.53 -4.75 -5.52
CA PRO A 30 16.39 -3.69 -5.04
C PRO A 30 17.22 -3.10 -6.19
N LYS A 31 17.01 -1.83 -6.47
CA LYS A 31 17.89 -1.05 -7.34
C LYS A 31 19.04 -0.57 -6.48
N LEU A 32 20.28 -0.84 -6.89
CA LEU A 32 21.45 -0.30 -6.21
C LEU A 32 21.29 1.22 -6.06
N PRO A 33 21.44 1.76 -4.85
CA PRO A 33 21.31 3.20 -4.63
C PRO A 33 22.40 3.90 -5.42
N LYS A 34 22.03 4.64 -6.44
CA LYS A 34 22.90 5.67 -7.03
C LYS A 34 22.75 6.90 -6.16
N GLU A 35 23.85 7.48 -5.75
CA GLU A 35 23.86 8.73 -4.98
C GLU A 35 22.94 9.78 -5.64
N GLY A 36 22.08 10.42 -4.85
CA GLY A 36 21.14 11.43 -5.32
C GLY A 36 19.76 10.93 -5.81
N LEU A 37 19.51 9.62 -5.85
CA LEU A 37 18.23 9.04 -6.32
C LEU A 37 17.17 8.78 -5.22
N GLY A 38 17.44 9.14 -3.98
CA GLY A 38 16.56 8.83 -2.83
C GLY A 38 15.11 9.24 -3.06
N LYS A 39 14.86 10.50 -3.42
CA LYS A 39 13.49 11.02 -3.63
C LYS A 39 12.79 10.42 -4.85
N ALA A 40 13.51 10.13 -5.93
CA ALA A 40 12.92 9.48 -7.10
C ALA A 40 12.48 8.05 -6.78
N VAL A 41 13.30 7.29 -6.06
CA VAL A 41 12.97 5.93 -5.62
C VAL A 41 11.79 5.93 -4.63
N GLN A 42 11.72 6.91 -3.73
CA GLN A 42 10.58 7.07 -2.81
C GLN A 42 9.27 7.32 -3.58
N THR A 43 9.30 8.16 -4.60
CA THR A 43 8.15 8.45 -5.45
C THR A 43 7.71 7.21 -6.23
N GLU A 44 8.67 6.44 -6.77
CA GLU A 44 8.38 5.17 -7.42
C GLU A 44 7.70 4.18 -6.45
N ILE A 45 8.28 3.97 -5.27
CA ILE A 45 7.72 3.09 -4.23
C ILE A 45 6.28 3.51 -3.90
N LYS A 46 6.08 4.79 -3.63
CA LYS A 46 4.76 5.34 -3.34
C LYS A 46 3.77 5.04 -4.47
N GLY A 47 4.15 5.27 -5.72
CA GLY A 47 3.31 5.01 -6.89
C GLY A 47 2.93 3.55 -7.03
N TYR A 48 3.90 2.63 -6.99
CA TYR A 48 3.66 1.19 -7.11
C TYR A 48 2.78 0.64 -5.99
N VAL A 49 3.10 1.01 -4.75
CA VAL A 49 2.35 0.52 -3.59
C VAL A 49 0.93 1.08 -3.56
N SER A 50 0.76 2.37 -3.89
CA SER A 50 -0.56 2.99 -3.99
C SER A 50 -1.43 2.33 -5.05
N LEU A 51 -0.87 2.06 -6.24
CA LEU A 51 -1.60 1.39 -7.31
C LEU A 51 -2.00 -0.04 -6.91
N TYR A 52 -1.08 -0.81 -6.33
CA TYR A 52 -1.39 -2.15 -5.82
C TYR A 52 -2.49 -2.12 -4.75
N ALA A 53 -2.38 -1.20 -3.79
CA ALA A 53 -3.38 -1.00 -2.76
C ALA A 53 -4.75 -0.68 -3.36
N ALA A 54 -4.83 0.22 -4.33
CA ALA A 54 -6.08 0.59 -5.01
C ALA A 54 -6.68 -0.59 -5.78
N LEU A 55 -5.88 -1.32 -6.55
CA LEU A 55 -6.33 -2.51 -7.29
C LEU A 55 -6.92 -3.57 -6.35
N SER A 56 -6.32 -3.78 -5.18
CA SER A 56 -6.81 -4.74 -4.18
C SER A 56 -8.14 -4.34 -3.52
N GLN A 57 -8.58 -3.09 -3.73
CA GLN A 57 -9.85 -2.57 -3.20
C GLN A 57 -10.99 -2.61 -4.22
N LEU A 58 -10.73 -3.02 -5.47
CA LEU A 58 -11.75 -3.10 -6.50
C LEU A 58 -12.84 -4.13 -6.13
N THR A 59 -14.03 -3.89 -6.60
CA THR A 59 -15.18 -4.81 -6.54
C THR A 59 -15.57 -5.22 -7.96
N PRO A 60 -15.99 -6.47 -8.18
CA PRO A 60 -16.25 -7.53 -7.19
C PRO A 60 -14.97 -8.13 -6.63
N GLN A 61 -15.01 -8.60 -5.37
CA GLN A 61 -13.85 -9.16 -4.65
C GLN A 61 -13.35 -10.50 -5.20
N THR A 62 -14.01 -11.04 -6.20
CA THR A 62 -13.61 -12.28 -6.89
C THR A 62 -12.41 -12.07 -7.82
N TRP A 63 -12.01 -10.82 -8.05
CA TRP A 63 -10.88 -10.50 -8.90
C TRP A 63 -9.57 -10.50 -8.13
N TYR A 64 -8.50 -10.82 -8.83
CA TYR A 64 -7.14 -10.68 -8.32
C TYR A 64 -6.57 -9.29 -8.67
N PRO A 65 -5.91 -8.59 -7.73
CA PRO A 65 -5.79 -8.94 -6.32
C PRO A 65 -7.05 -8.61 -5.53
N SER A 66 -7.41 -9.47 -4.58
CA SER A 66 -8.51 -9.25 -3.65
C SER A 66 -8.03 -8.63 -2.34
N ASN A 67 -8.98 -8.30 -1.46
CA ASN A 67 -8.69 -7.82 -0.11
C ASN A 67 -7.89 -8.84 0.74
N GLU A 68 -8.03 -10.14 0.49
CA GLU A 68 -7.22 -11.19 1.12
C GLU A 68 -5.77 -11.16 0.66
N HIS A 69 -5.52 -10.83 -0.61
CA HIS A 69 -4.18 -10.62 -1.13
C HIS A 69 -3.53 -9.37 -0.55
N ALA A 70 -4.30 -8.29 -0.36
CA ALA A 70 -3.84 -7.10 0.35
C ALA A 70 -3.46 -7.39 1.80
N TRP A 71 -4.26 -8.22 2.50
CA TRP A 71 -3.93 -8.69 3.84
C TRP A 71 -2.63 -9.50 3.87
N SER A 72 -2.51 -10.46 2.96
CA SER A 72 -1.31 -11.30 2.83
C SER A 72 -0.06 -10.47 2.48
N TYR A 73 -0.23 -9.47 1.63
CA TYR A 73 0.84 -8.52 1.31
C TYR A 73 1.29 -7.76 2.56
N LEU A 74 0.37 -7.16 3.30
CA LEU A 74 0.68 -6.42 4.53
C LEU A 74 1.38 -7.29 5.57
N ALA A 75 0.89 -8.51 5.78
CA ALA A 75 1.51 -9.44 6.72
C ALA A 75 2.93 -9.84 6.31
N ARG A 76 3.15 -10.16 5.03
CA ARG A 76 4.48 -10.50 4.50
C ARG A 76 5.41 -9.30 4.55
N PHE A 77 4.92 -8.13 4.20
CA PHE A 77 5.65 -6.88 4.22
C PHE A 77 6.23 -6.60 5.61
N LEU A 78 5.40 -6.65 6.64
CA LEU A 78 5.80 -6.39 8.02
C LEU A 78 6.72 -7.45 8.60
N ASN A 79 6.63 -8.70 8.14
CA ASN A 79 7.47 -9.79 8.62
C ASN A 79 8.82 -9.92 7.89
N ALA A 80 8.87 -9.54 6.62
CA ALA A 80 10.03 -9.80 5.77
C ALA A 80 10.95 -8.58 5.60
N LEU A 81 10.43 -7.37 5.71
CA LEU A 81 11.18 -6.16 5.43
C LEU A 81 11.55 -5.41 6.72
N PRO A 82 12.78 -4.91 6.82
CA PRO A 82 13.20 -4.10 7.96
C PRO A 82 12.48 -2.74 7.95
N ALA A 83 12.24 -2.19 9.12
CA ALA A 83 11.72 -0.85 9.26
C ALA A 83 12.80 0.16 8.86
N ASN A 84 12.61 0.87 7.76
CA ASN A 84 13.46 1.95 7.26
C ASN A 84 12.60 2.99 6.53
N GLU A 85 13.21 4.03 6.02
CA GLU A 85 12.53 5.12 5.32
C GLU A 85 11.66 4.61 4.15
N GLN A 86 12.22 3.77 3.29
CA GLN A 86 11.51 3.25 2.10
C GLN A 86 10.30 2.38 2.49
N THR A 87 10.49 1.51 3.48
CA THR A 87 9.40 0.68 3.98
C THR A 87 8.36 1.49 4.77
N ALA A 88 8.76 2.57 5.44
CA ALA A 88 7.83 3.49 6.09
C ALA A 88 6.92 4.20 5.06
N ILE A 89 7.51 4.71 3.97
CA ILE A 89 6.77 5.33 2.86
C ILE A 89 5.79 4.33 2.21
N ALA A 90 6.24 3.10 2.01
CA ALA A 90 5.41 2.05 1.45
C ALA A 90 4.23 1.71 2.37
N LEU A 91 4.49 1.54 3.66
CA LEU A 91 3.45 1.24 4.65
C LEU A 91 2.43 2.37 4.76
N ASP A 92 2.89 3.61 4.86
CA ASP A 92 2.03 4.80 4.90
C ASP A 92 1.11 4.86 3.66
N SER A 93 1.69 4.73 2.46
CA SER A 93 0.95 4.75 1.19
C SER A 93 -0.08 3.61 1.08
N PHE A 94 0.29 2.42 1.53
CA PHE A 94 -0.60 1.26 1.52
C PHE A 94 -1.78 1.43 2.49
N LEU A 95 -1.50 1.85 3.73
CA LEU A 95 -2.52 1.99 4.76
C LEU A 95 -3.53 3.10 4.42
N GLN A 96 -3.09 4.22 3.84
CA GLN A 96 -3.98 5.31 3.45
C GLN A 96 -5.04 4.86 2.44
N ILE A 97 -4.75 3.89 1.60
CA ILE A 97 -5.67 3.41 0.55
C ILE A 97 -6.41 2.15 0.99
N ALA A 98 -5.68 1.10 1.39
CA ALA A 98 -6.26 -0.20 1.68
C ALA A 98 -6.72 -0.38 3.14
N GLY A 99 -6.23 0.43 4.06
CA GLY A 99 -6.42 0.23 5.50
C GLY A 99 -7.87 0.22 5.95
N HIS A 100 -8.73 1.04 5.35
CA HIS A 100 -10.17 1.08 5.68
C HIS A 100 -10.88 -0.24 5.34
N LYS A 101 -10.74 -0.72 4.11
CA LYS A 101 -11.42 -1.94 3.66
C LYS A 101 -10.85 -3.19 4.34
N LEU A 102 -9.54 -3.21 4.61
CA LEU A 102 -8.91 -4.23 5.45
C LEU A 102 -9.49 -4.22 6.87
N PHE A 103 -9.68 -3.04 7.47
CA PHE A 103 -10.30 -2.93 8.79
C PHE A 103 -11.74 -3.44 8.81
N LEU A 104 -12.54 -3.13 7.80
CA LEU A 104 -13.90 -3.64 7.69
C LEU A 104 -13.95 -5.17 7.60
N SER A 105 -13.01 -5.77 6.86
CA SER A 105 -12.97 -7.22 6.64
C SER A 105 -12.33 -7.98 7.81
N PHE A 106 -11.22 -7.50 8.33
CA PHE A 106 -10.40 -8.23 9.31
C PHE A 106 -10.47 -7.71 10.74
N LYS A 107 -11.18 -6.61 10.98
CA LYS A 107 -11.53 -6.06 12.31
C LYS A 107 -10.45 -6.25 13.39
N ARG A 108 -10.64 -7.25 14.28
CA ARG A 108 -9.71 -7.52 15.39
C ARG A 108 -8.29 -7.89 14.93
N GLN A 109 -8.16 -8.58 13.81
CA GLN A 109 -6.84 -8.96 13.29
C GLN A 109 -6.09 -7.72 12.81
N GLN A 110 -6.78 -6.81 12.13
CA GLN A 110 -6.20 -5.53 11.71
C GLN A 110 -5.77 -4.67 12.92
N GLN A 111 -6.54 -4.68 14.01
CA GLN A 111 -6.14 -3.99 15.24
C GLN A 111 -4.84 -4.54 15.83
N LYS A 112 -4.64 -5.86 15.77
CA LYS A 112 -3.37 -6.49 16.21
C LYS A 112 -2.21 -6.05 15.32
N VAL A 113 -2.42 -5.96 14.01
CA VAL A 113 -1.41 -5.45 13.07
C VAL A 113 -1.08 -3.99 13.39
N PHE A 114 -2.06 -3.15 13.67
CA PHE A 114 -1.81 -1.76 14.05
C PHE A 114 -1.07 -1.64 15.39
N ALA A 115 -1.38 -2.51 16.37
CA ALA A 115 -0.62 -2.56 17.61
C ALA A 115 0.84 -2.94 17.35
N TYR A 116 1.09 -3.93 16.49
CA TYR A 116 2.45 -4.31 16.06
C TYR A 116 3.17 -3.16 15.34
N VAL A 117 2.51 -2.51 14.38
CA VAL A 117 3.08 -1.36 13.67
C VAL A 117 3.53 -0.28 14.64
N ARG A 118 2.71 0.02 15.65
CA ARG A 118 3.03 1.03 16.67
C ARG A 118 4.18 0.60 17.59
N GLN A 119 4.14 -0.62 18.10
CA GLN A 119 5.06 -1.10 19.13
C GLN A 119 6.42 -1.50 18.58
N GLU A 120 6.47 -2.08 17.39
CA GLU A 120 7.69 -2.63 16.81
C GLU A 120 8.19 -1.78 15.64
N PHE A 121 7.39 -1.58 14.61
CA PHE A 121 7.82 -0.91 13.39
C PHE A 121 8.18 0.56 13.63
N VAL A 122 7.31 1.31 14.30
CA VAL A 122 7.54 2.73 14.63
C VAL A 122 8.69 2.89 15.63
N ALA A 123 8.80 1.98 16.60
CA ALA A 123 9.91 1.99 17.55
C ALA A 123 11.26 1.76 16.86
N GLU A 124 11.33 0.86 15.88
CA GLU A 124 12.56 0.62 15.12
C GLU A 124 12.92 1.81 14.22
N LEU A 125 11.93 2.46 13.58
CA LEU A 125 12.17 3.71 12.84
C LEU A 125 12.78 4.78 13.75
N SER A 126 12.29 4.91 14.98
CA SER A 126 12.81 5.87 15.97
C SER A 126 14.25 5.55 16.37
N ARG A 127 14.61 4.27 16.51
CA ARG A 127 16.00 3.86 16.79
C ARG A 127 16.95 4.17 15.63
N GLN A 128 16.49 4.00 14.40
CA GLN A 128 17.28 4.30 13.21
C GLN A 128 17.50 5.81 13.06
N GLN A 129 16.48 6.61 13.31
CA GLN A 129 16.57 8.06 13.31
C GLN A 129 17.61 8.58 14.31
N GLN A 130 17.69 8.00 15.50
CA GLN A 130 18.68 8.38 16.54
C GLN A 130 20.13 8.06 16.13
N LYS A 131 20.34 7.09 15.22
CA LYS A 131 21.68 6.75 14.73
C LYS A 131 22.25 7.76 13.72
N GLY A 132 21.47 8.75 13.29
CA GLY A 132 21.88 9.87 12.44
C GLY A 132 22.22 9.41 11.01
N GLY A 133 21.32 9.68 10.06
CA GLY A 133 21.54 9.44 8.63
C GLY A 133 20.91 10.57 7.82
N GLU A 134 21.37 10.73 6.58
CA GLU A 134 20.67 11.55 5.59
C GLU A 134 19.22 11.08 5.45
N GLY A 135 18.24 11.99 5.53
CA GLY A 135 16.82 11.67 5.43
C GLY A 135 16.06 11.59 6.75
N ALA A 136 16.69 11.89 7.89
CA ALA A 136 16.04 11.84 9.21
C ALA A 136 14.74 12.68 9.30
N GLU A 137 14.67 13.82 8.63
CA GLU A 137 13.48 14.68 8.62
C GLU A 137 12.31 14.05 7.84
N ASP A 138 12.62 13.42 6.69
CA ASP A 138 11.60 12.73 5.87
C ASP A 138 11.03 11.51 6.61
N ILE A 139 11.87 10.77 7.34
CA ILE A 139 11.43 9.64 8.19
C ILE A 139 10.48 10.11 9.28
N ASP A 140 10.77 11.23 9.95
CA ASP A 140 9.94 11.72 11.04
C ASP A 140 8.55 12.14 10.56
N ALA A 141 8.47 12.79 9.41
CA ALA A 141 7.21 13.15 8.79
C ALA A 141 6.36 11.91 8.44
N VAL A 142 6.95 10.88 7.87
CA VAL A 142 6.25 9.62 7.53
C VAL A 142 5.82 8.87 8.79
N LYS A 143 6.72 8.76 9.77
CA LYS A 143 6.44 8.16 11.08
C LYS A 143 5.25 8.82 11.75
N SER A 144 5.25 10.16 11.83
CA SER A 144 4.15 10.94 12.41
C SER A 144 2.82 10.70 11.70
N ARG A 145 2.83 10.50 10.35
CA ARG A 145 1.62 10.14 9.61
C ARG A 145 1.10 8.76 9.98
N ILE A 146 1.99 7.77 10.08
CA ILE A 146 1.63 6.39 10.49
C ILE A 146 1.06 6.39 11.91
N GLU A 147 1.72 7.06 12.85
CA GLU A 147 1.24 7.20 14.24
C GLU A 147 -0.14 7.86 14.27
N LYS A 148 -0.31 8.98 13.58
CA LYS A 148 -1.59 9.68 13.49
C LYS A 148 -2.68 8.82 12.88
N TYR A 149 -2.34 8.02 11.84
CA TYR A 149 -3.28 7.13 11.18
C TYR A 149 -3.81 6.06 12.15
N VAL A 150 -2.91 5.46 12.94
CA VAL A 150 -3.26 4.43 13.91
C VAL A 150 -3.97 5.02 15.14
N ASP A 151 -3.41 6.07 15.74
CA ASP A 151 -3.88 6.65 17.02
C ASP A 151 -5.23 7.35 16.87
N LYS A 152 -5.43 8.08 15.79
CA LYS A 152 -6.72 8.74 15.48
C LYS A 152 -7.71 7.82 14.77
N ARG A 153 -7.36 6.55 14.58
CA ARG A 153 -8.20 5.55 13.89
C ARG A 153 -8.68 6.03 12.52
N LEU A 154 -7.82 6.68 11.74
CA LEU A 154 -8.19 7.20 10.42
C LEU A 154 -8.65 6.09 9.47
N PHE A 155 -8.21 4.86 9.72
CA PHE A 155 -8.69 3.66 9.02
C PHE A 155 -10.21 3.37 9.22
N SER A 156 -10.87 4.00 10.18
CA SER A 156 -12.32 3.86 10.34
C SER A 156 -13.11 4.65 9.30
N GLN A 157 -12.47 5.57 8.60
CA GLN A 157 -13.04 6.37 7.53
C GLN A 157 -12.52 5.90 6.18
N PRO A 158 -13.36 5.90 5.12
CA PRO A 158 -12.91 5.59 3.78
C PRO A 158 -11.88 6.61 3.30
N PRO A 159 -10.92 6.18 2.43
CA PRO A 159 -9.92 7.08 1.91
C PRO A 159 -10.54 8.19 1.05
N GLU A 160 -9.85 9.32 0.99
CA GLU A 160 -10.23 10.41 0.08
C GLU A 160 -10.35 9.89 -1.35
N GLY A 161 -11.36 10.34 -2.07
CA GLY A 161 -11.65 9.89 -3.44
C GLY A 161 -12.52 8.64 -3.55
N SER A 162 -12.82 7.94 -2.44
CA SER A 162 -13.74 6.78 -2.47
C SER A 162 -15.16 7.13 -2.88
N TYR A 163 -15.52 8.39 -2.83
CA TYR A 163 -16.85 8.92 -3.13
C TYR A 163 -16.86 9.86 -4.34
N ILE A 164 -15.82 9.82 -5.18
CA ILE A 164 -15.85 10.58 -6.42
C ILE A 164 -16.99 10.00 -7.27
N PRO A 165 -18.03 10.79 -7.59
CA PRO A 165 -19.13 10.31 -8.42
C PRO A 165 -18.61 9.96 -9.82
N GLU A 166 -19.23 8.95 -10.43
CA GLU A 166 -18.98 8.65 -11.85
C GLU A 166 -19.35 9.89 -12.69
N THR A 167 -18.44 10.29 -13.57
CA THR A 167 -18.70 11.34 -14.56
C THR A 167 -19.26 10.71 -15.84
N ASP A 168 -19.93 11.51 -16.66
CA ASP A 168 -20.44 11.05 -17.96
C ASP A 168 -19.33 10.42 -18.83
N ASP A 169 -18.12 10.99 -18.77
CA ASP A 169 -16.94 10.45 -19.46
C ASP A 169 -16.56 9.05 -18.94
N SER A 170 -16.69 8.78 -17.64
CA SER A 170 -16.39 7.46 -17.07
C SER A 170 -17.43 6.40 -17.45
N GLN A 171 -18.66 6.81 -17.79
CA GLN A 171 -19.71 5.90 -18.27
C GLN A 171 -19.50 5.50 -19.73
N HIS A 172 -18.90 6.36 -20.55
CA HIS A 172 -18.62 6.07 -21.97
C HIS A 172 -17.44 5.09 -22.17
N ILE A 173 -16.61 4.84 -21.15
CA ILE A 173 -15.49 3.89 -21.19
C ILE A 173 -15.99 2.44 -20.93
N ARG A 174 -17.24 2.24 -20.57
CA ARG A 174 -17.86 0.91 -20.45
C ARG A 174 -18.27 0.37 -21.83
N CYS A 175 -17.29 0.04 -22.66
CA CYS A 175 -17.51 -0.71 -23.90
C CYS A 175 -17.34 -2.20 -23.66
#